data_ec99becaaeaed0fb5cabe4c2436b42f8
#
_entry.id   ec99becaaeaed0fb5cabe4c2436b42f8
#
_cell.length_a   1.000
_cell.length_b   1.000
_cell.length_c   1.000
_cell.angle_alpha   90.00
_cell.angle_beta   90.00
_cell.angle_gamma   90.00
#
_symmetry.space_group_name_H-M   'P 1'
#
loop_
_entity.id
_entity.type
_entity.pdbx_description
1 polymer ?
#
loop_
_entity_poly.entity_id
_entity_poly.type
_entity_poly.pdbx_seq_one_letter_code
_entity_poly.pdbx_strand_id
1 'polypeptide(L)'
;VGEAKALEIILRGLTFTGAEAHAIGLVHELAADPLARALEMAREWEGRGAEGIAAAKRLTRAALDRPLSEGLSEERRSFQAVMGTASARLALEAARRPVEIQKV
;
A
#
# COMPACT_ATOMS: atom_id res chain seq x y z
N VAL A 1 5.05 12.99 -1.72
CA VAL A 1 5.10 14.46 -1.52
C VAL A 1 4.72 15.24 -2.78
N GLY A 2 4.72 14.62 -3.94
CA GLY A 2 4.50 15.27 -5.22
C GLY A 2 5.76 15.88 -5.83
N GLU A 3 5.71 16.14 -7.13
CA GLU A 3 6.86 16.57 -7.91
C GLU A 3 7.43 17.91 -7.44
N ALA A 4 6.57 18.90 -7.23
CA ALA A 4 7.01 20.24 -6.82
C ALA A 4 7.76 20.24 -5.48
N LYS A 5 7.21 19.53 -4.48
CA LYS A 5 7.86 19.39 -3.17
C LYS A 5 9.14 18.58 -3.26
N ALA A 6 9.17 17.53 -4.07
CA ALA A 6 10.36 16.72 -4.30
C ALA A 6 11.49 17.57 -4.90
N LEU A 7 11.20 18.38 -5.92
CA LEU A 7 12.15 19.29 -6.53
C LEU A 7 12.67 20.34 -5.53
N GLU A 8 11.79 20.92 -4.72
CA GLU A 8 12.19 21.86 -3.67
C GLU A 8 13.18 21.22 -2.70
N ILE A 9 12.88 20.02 -2.21
CA ILE A 9 13.73 19.27 -1.28
C ILE A 9 15.12 19.03 -1.87
N ILE A 10 15.16 18.53 -3.10
CA ILE A 10 16.40 18.15 -3.77
C ILE A 10 17.25 19.37 -4.11
N LEU A 11 16.65 20.38 -4.74
CA LEU A 11 17.38 21.55 -5.22
C LEU A 11 17.87 22.45 -4.09
N ARG A 12 17.15 22.50 -2.98
CA ARG A 12 17.55 23.28 -1.80
C ARG A 12 18.39 22.49 -0.80
N GLY A 13 18.54 21.18 -1.00
CA GLY A 13 19.27 20.31 -0.07
C GLY A 13 18.69 20.33 1.35
N LEU A 14 17.36 20.29 1.47
CA LEU A 14 16.69 20.38 2.76
C LEU A 14 16.91 19.14 3.60
N THR A 15 17.05 19.33 4.90
CA THR A 15 17.08 18.27 5.90
C THR A 15 15.84 18.35 6.78
N PHE A 16 15.37 17.21 7.28
CA PHE A 16 14.14 17.11 8.06
C PHE A 16 14.33 16.31 9.33
N THR A 17 13.59 16.68 10.36
CA THR A 17 13.28 15.76 11.46
C THR A 17 12.25 14.72 11.00
N GLY A 18 12.10 13.62 11.75
CA GLY A 18 11.05 12.63 11.46
C GLY A 18 9.66 13.25 11.47
N ALA A 19 9.37 14.14 12.41
CA ALA A 19 8.08 14.81 12.53
C ALA A 19 7.79 15.70 11.29
N GLU A 20 8.76 16.45 10.82
CA GLU A 20 8.63 17.27 9.60
C GLU A 20 8.43 16.39 8.36
N ALA A 21 9.19 15.32 8.24
CA ALA A 21 9.05 14.36 7.15
C ALA A 21 7.64 13.71 7.13
N HIS A 22 7.09 13.41 8.30
CA HIS A 22 5.72 12.91 8.43
C HIS A 22 4.69 13.97 8.04
N ALA A 23 4.86 15.21 8.50
CA ALA A 23 3.94 16.31 8.21
C ALA A 23 3.78 16.58 6.71
N ILE A 24 4.85 16.44 5.93
CA ILE A 24 4.82 16.61 4.46
C ILE A 24 4.52 15.33 3.68
N GLY A 25 4.29 14.22 4.34
CA GLY A 25 3.98 12.94 3.71
C GLY A 25 5.18 12.19 3.11
N LEU A 26 6.41 12.57 3.48
CA LEU A 26 7.61 11.87 3.03
C LEU A 26 7.72 10.48 3.66
N VAL A 27 7.30 10.35 4.90
CA VAL A 27 7.11 9.08 5.60
C VAL A 27 5.65 8.97 6.07
N HIS A 28 5.09 7.79 6.09
CA HIS A 28 3.67 7.60 6.39
C HIS A 28 3.38 7.34 7.87
N GLU A 29 4.38 6.95 8.66
CA GLU A 29 4.22 6.68 10.08
C GLU A 29 5.52 7.01 10.86
N LEU A 30 5.37 7.46 12.10
CA LEU A 30 6.46 7.62 13.06
C LEU A 30 6.35 6.56 14.15
N ALA A 31 7.48 6.02 14.56
CA ALA A 31 7.55 5.05 15.64
C ALA A 31 8.80 5.26 16.51
N ALA A 32 8.68 4.99 17.80
CA ALA A 32 9.82 5.03 18.73
C ALA A 32 10.87 3.97 18.36
N ASP A 33 10.43 2.80 17.91
CA ASP A 33 11.26 1.72 17.35
C ASP A 33 10.74 1.35 15.97
N PRO A 34 11.30 1.96 14.90
CA PRO A 34 10.82 1.74 13.53
C PRO A 34 10.94 0.30 13.06
N LEU A 35 11.98 -0.43 13.49
CA LEU A 35 12.15 -1.82 13.11
C LEU A 35 11.06 -2.71 13.73
N ALA A 36 10.81 -2.55 15.00
CA ALA A 36 9.74 -3.29 15.69
C ALA A 36 8.38 -3.00 15.05
N ARG A 37 8.09 -1.74 14.74
CA ARG A 37 6.84 -1.35 14.09
C ARG A 37 6.71 -1.91 12.67
N ALA A 38 7.79 -1.90 11.90
CA ALA A 38 7.80 -2.48 10.56
C ALA A 38 7.54 -3.99 10.57
N LEU A 39 8.14 -4.72 11.52
CA LEU A 39 7.90 -6.15 11.71
C LEU A 39 6.46 -6.44 12.13
N GLU A 40 5.87 -5.61 12.99
CA GLU A 40 4.47 -5.70 13.41
C GLU A 40 3.53 -5.52 12.20
N MET A 41 3.77 -4.51 11.36
CA MET A 41 3.02 -4.30 10.12
C MET A 41 3.17 -5.48 9.16
N ALA A 42 4.36 -6.03 9.01
CA ALA A 42 4.61 -7.18 8.17
C ALA A 42 3.81 -8.41 8.63
N ARG A 43 3.71 -8.62 9.94
CA ARG A 43 2.89 -9.70 10.53
C ARG A 43 1.40 -9.53 10.26
N GLU A 44 0.90 -8.30 10.24
CA GLU A 44 -0.49 -8.01 9.87
C GLU A 44 -0.81 -8.51 8.45
N TRP A 45 0.18 -8.53 7.57
CA TRP A 45 0.02 -8.96 6.17
C TRP A 45 0.20 -10.46 5.96
N GLU A 46 0.78 -11.18 6.90
CA GLU A 46 0.99 -12.64 6.80
C GLU A 46 -0.33 -13.41 6.58
N GLY A 47 -1.42 -12.92 7.14
CA GLY A 47 -2.76 -13.50 6.98
C GLY A 47 -3.45 -13.15 5.66
N ARG A 48 -2.85 -12.32 4.82
CA ARG A 48 -3.41 -11.90 3.52
C ARG A 48 -2.81 -12.71 2.39
N GLY A 49 -3.56 -12.89 1.30
CA GLY A 49 -3.07 -13.61 0.13
C GLY A 49 -1.86 -12.94 -0.51
N ALA A 50 -0.78 -13.69 -0.67
CA ALA A 50 0.47 -13.19 -1.25
C ALA A 50 0.27 -12.67 -2.68
N GLU A 51 -0.58 -13.32 -3.46
CA GLU A 51 -0.91 -12.93 -4.85
C GLU A 51 -1.61 -11.58 -4.90
N GLY A 52 -2.53 -11.32 -3.96
CA GLY A 52 -3.22 -10.04 -3.85
C GLY A 52 -2.28 -8.90 -3.51
N ILE A 53 -1.39 -9.10 -2.55
CA ILE A 53 -0.37 -8.12 -2.16
C ILE A 53 0.59 -7.84 -3.31
N ALA A 54 1.07 -8.88 -4.00
CA ALA A 54 1.96 -8.73 -5.15
C ALA A 54 1.29 -7.96 -6.28
N ALA A 55 0.03 -8.27 -6.59
CA ALA A 55 -0.74 -7.56 -7.61
C ALA A 55 -0.96 -6.09 -7.24
N ALA A 56 -1.33 -5.79 -5.99
CA ALA A 56 -1.52 -4.43 -5.52
C ALA A 56 -0.24 -3.58 -5.65
N LYS A 57 0.89 -4.12 -5.25
CA LYS A 57 2.19 -3.44 -5.38
C LYS A 57 2.56 -3.18 -6.84
N ARG A 58 2.40 -4.19 -7.68
CA ARG A 58 2.72 -4.09 -9.12
C ARG A 58 1.83 -3.05 -9.80
N LEU A 59 0.53 -3.11 -9.60
CA LEU A 59 -0.43 -2.18 -10.21
C LEU A 59 -0.23 -0.76 -9.72
N THR A 60 0.00 -0.55 -8.43
CA THR A 60 0.23 0.78 -7.86
C THR A 60 1.49 1.42 -8.43
N ARG A 61 2.57 0.65 -8.55
CA ARG A 61 3.84 1.16 -9.11
C ARG A 61 3.75 1.46 -10.60
N ALA A 62 2.99 0.67 -11.35
CA ALA A 62 2.82 0.85 -12.79
C ALA A 62 1.81 1.94 -13.16
N ALA A 63 0.98 2.39 -12.22
CA ALA A 63 -0.13 3.31 -12.49
C ALA A 63 0.30 4.65 -13.10
N LEU A 64 1.49 5.17 -12.74
CA LEU A 64 2.02 6.42 -13.27
C LEU A 64 2.70 6.28 -14.64
N ASP A 65 3.02 5.07 -15.05
CA ASP A 65 3.78 4.79 -16.28
C ASP A 65 2.91 4.36 -17.46
N ARG A 66 1.61 4.26 -17.25
CA ARG A 66 0.65 3.76 -18.24
C ARG A 66 -0.56 4.68 -18.40
N PRO A 67 -1.16 4.75 -19.60
CA PRO A 67 -2.47 5.36 -19.76
C PRO A 67 -3.51 4.70 -18.86
N LEU A 68 -4.48 5.49 -18.37
CA LEU A 68 -5.52 5.01 -17.47
C LEU A 68 -6.28 3.80 -18.01
N SER A 69 -6.61 3.78 -19.30
CA SER A 69 -7.32 2.67 -19.94
C SER A 69 -6.54 1.36 -19.88
N GLU A 70 -5.23 1.41 -20.07
CA GLU A 70 -4.36 0.23 -19.94
C GLU A 70 -4.25 -0.22 -18.49
N GLY A 71 -4.12 0.73 -17.56
CA GLY A 71 -4.08 0.46 -16.12
C GLY A 71 -5.36 -0.23 -15.65
N LEU A 72 -6.53 0.23 -16.06
CA LEU A 72 -7.82 -0.39 -15.73
C LEU A 72 -7.98 -1.79 -16.31
N SER A 73 -7.50 -2.01 -17.54
CA SER A 73 -7.51 -3.34 -18.16
C SER A 73 -6.61 -4.32 -17.42
N GLU A 74 -5.44 -3.88 -17.00
CA GLU A 74 -4.50 -4.68 -16.22
C GLU A 74 -5.04 -4.99 -14.82
N GLU A 75 -5.67 -4.01 -14.17
CA GLU A 75 -6.34 -4.19 -12.88
C GLU A 75 -7.42 -5.26 -12.96
N ARG A 76 -8.26 -5.21 -13.99
CA ARG A 76 -9.32 -6.21 -14.22
C ARG A 76 -8.75 -7.62 -14.38
N ARG A 77 -7.72 -7.77 -15.21
CA ARG A 77 -7.04 -9.07 -15.40
C ARG A 77 -6.42 -9.57 -14.11
N SER A 78 -5.76 -8.71 -13.37
CA SER A 78 -5.14 -9.05 -12.08
C SER A 78 -6.19 -9.44 -11.04
N PHE A 79 -7.30 -8.73 -10.98
CA PHE A 79 -8.42 -9.07 -10.09
C PHE A 79 -8.97 -10.46 -10.39
N GLN A 80 -9.23 -10.77 -11.66
CA GLN A 80 -9.72 -12.09 -12.08
C GLN A 80 -8.73 -13.20 -11.70
N ALA A 81 -7.43 -12.97 -11.91
CA ALA A 81 -6.40 -13.94 -11.56
C ALA A 81 -6.31 -14.16 -10.05
N VAL A 82 -6.34 -13.10 -9.25
CA VAL A 82 -6.30 -13.19 -7.78
C VAL A 82 -7.57 -13.87 -7.23
N MET A 83 -8.73 -13.56 -7.77
CA MET A 83 -10.01 -14.17 -7.35
C MET A 83 -10.09 -15.68 -7.63
N GLY A 84 -9.29 -16.19 -8.55
CA GLY A 84 -9.14 -17.61 -8.82
C GLY A 84 -8.26 -18.37 -7.82
N THR A 85 -7.59 -17.66 -6.90
CA THR A 85 -6.68 -18.29 -5.93
C THR A 85 -7.41 -18.85 -4.70
N ALA A 86 -6.80 -19.83 -4.02
CA ALA A 86 -7.31 -20.37 -2.77
C ALA A 86 -7.36 -19.30 -1.66
N SER A 87 -6.38 -18.41 -1.61
CA SER A 87 -6.33 -17.29 -0.65
C SER A 87 -7.53 -16.36 -0.79
N ALA A 88 -7.92 -16.02 -2.01
CA ALA A 88 -9.09 -15.17 -2.27
C ALA A 88 -10.39 -15.87 -1.85
N ARG A 89 -10.50 -17.15 -2.06
CA ARG A 89 -11.67 -17.94 -1.64
C ARG A 89 -11.83 -17.91 -0.12
N LEU A 90 -10.75 -18.13 0.61
CA LEU A 90 -10.74 -18.05 2.08
C LEU A 90 -11.09 -16.66 2.59
N ALA A 91 -10.57 -15.61 1.94
CA ALA A 91 -10.87 -14.22 2.28
C ALA A 91 -12.36 -13.89 2.05
N LEU A 92 -12.96 -14.37 0.98
CA LEU A 92 -14.40 -14.19 0.71
C LEU A 92 -15.27 -14.91 1.73
N GLU A 93 -14.90 -16.12 2.13
CA GLU A 93 -15.60 -16.85 3.18
C GLU A 93 -15.54 -16.09 4.52
N ALA A 94 -14.39 -15.55 4.88
CA ALA A 94 -14.20 -14.73 6.07
C ALA A 94 -15.04 -13.44 6.02
N ALA A 95 -15.15 -12.81 4.86
CA ALA A 95 -15.93 -11.58 4.66
C ALA A 95 -17.46 -11.80 4.77
N ARG A 96 -17.95 -13.03 4.63
CA ARG A 96 -19.37 -13.38 4.84
C ARG A 96 -19.77 -13.43 6.30
N ARG A 97 -18.81 -13.44 7.23
CA ARG A 97 -19.09 -13.40 8.67
C ARG A 97 -19.44 -11.97 9.09
N PRO A 98 -20.35 -11.78 10.07
CA PRO A 98 -20.60 -10.44 10.60
C PRO A 98 -19.30 -9.82 11.10
N VAL A 99 -18.95 -8.65 10.57
CA VAL A 99 -17.78 -7.89 10.99
C VAL A 99 -18.22 -6.86 12.02
N GLU A 100 -17.61 -6.86 13.21
CA GLU A 100 -17.75 -5.73 14.12
C GLU A 100 -17.08 -4.52 13.51
N ILE A 101 -17.86 -3.48 13.25
CA ILE A 101 -17.32 -2.20 12.79
C ILE A 101 -16.60 -1.57 13.97
N GLN A 102 -15.27 -1.45 13.88
CA GLN A 102 -14.51 -0.69 14.84
C GLN A 102 -14.95 0.78 14.75
N LYS A 103 -15.56 1.27 15.83
CA LYS A 103 -15.82 2.69 15.98
C LYS A 103 -14.50 3.40 16.23
N VAL A 104 -14.13 4.24 15.30
CA VAL A 104 -12.98 5.14 15.45
C VAL A 104 -13.35 6.27 16.40
#